data_ee34fdc7360039f0d081d860111bba61
#
_entry.id   ee34fdc7360039f0d081d860111bba61
#
_cell.length_a   1.000
_cell.length_b   1.000
_cell.length_c   1.000
_cell.angle_alpha   90.00
_cell.angle_beta   90.00
_cell.angle_gamma   90.00
#
_symmetry.space_group_name_H-M   'P 1'
#
loop_
_entity.id
_entity.type
_entity.pdbx_description
1 polymer ?
#
loop_
_entity_poly.entity_id
_entity_poly.type
_entity_poly.pdbx_seq_one_letter_code
_entity_poly.pdbx_strand_id
1 'polypeptide(L)'
;MKLSKRIQNVEYSAVRKLTPYADAAKARGIKIYELNIGAPDIEVPDVYFDSFKNVKKGPLPYAHAQGLVELREATAKYYKNRGINFDAKDIYITNGASEALLFTFQTICDEGDEVLTTDPFYTNYMTV
;
A
#
# COMPACT_ATOMS: atom_id res chain seq x y z
N MET A 1 17.44 -21.42 11.97
CA MET A 1 15.99 -21.12 11.87
C MET A 1 15.52 -21.54 10.49
N LYS A 2 14.42 -22.28 10.36
CA LYS A 2 13.91 -22.74 9.05
C LYS A 2 12.80 -21.78 8.61
N LEU A 3 12.89 -21.25 7.38
CA LEU A 3 11.83 -20.44 6.79
C LEU A 3 10.60 -21.29 6.42
N SER A 4 9.42 -20.69 6.43
CA SER A 4 8.21 -21.38 5.99
C SER A 4 8.28 -21.73 4.49
N LYS A 5 7.58 -22.78 4.09
CA LYS A 5 7.50 -23.17 2.67
C LYS A 5 6.94 -22.04 1.80
N ARG A 6 5.95 -21.28 2.32
CA ARG A 6 5.37 -20.13 1.63
C ARG A 6 6.45 -19.11 1.28
N ILE A 7 7.27 -18.69 2.24
CA ILE A 7 8.35 -17.70 2.01
C ILE A 7 9.43 -18.23 1.06
N GLN A 8 9.71 -19.54 1.09
CA GLN A 8 10.69 -20.14 0.18
C GLN A 8 10.23 -20.12 -1.28
N ASN A 9 8.91 -20.10 -1.52
CA ASN A 9 8.31 -20.09 -2.85
C ASN A 9 7.96 -18.67 -3.35
N VAL A 10 8.12 -17.63 -2.53
CA VAL A 10 7.89 -16.24 -2.97
C VAL A 10 8.98 -15.83 -3.96
N GLU A 11 8.56 -15.48 -5.16
CA GLU A 11 9.45 -14.94 -6.18
C GLU A 11 9.93 -13.53 -5.81
N TYR A 12 11.16 -13.22 -6.20
CA TYR A 12 11.69 -11.87 -6.06
C TYR A 12 10.87 -10.89 -6.92
N SER A 13 10.47 -9.76 -6.35
CA SER A 13 9.76 -8.72 -7.08
C SER A 13 10.49 -8.36 -8.37
N ALA A 14 9.83 -8.52 -9.52
CA ALA A 14 10.38 -8.20 -10.83
C ALA A 14 10.87 -6.74 -10.92
N VAL A 15 10.16 -5.83 -10.22
CA VAL A 15 10.50 -4.40 -10.15
C VAL A 15 11.80 -4.18 -9.38
N ARG A 16 12.07 -4.94 -8.31
CA ARG A 16 13.19 -4.71 -7.40
C ARG A 16 14.43 -5.57 -7.68
N LYS A 17 14.31 -6.61 -8.51
CA LYS A 17 15.46 -7.49 -8.82
C LYS A 17 16.63 -6.76 -9.49
N LEU A 18 16.40 -5.61 -10.10
CA LEU A 18 17.44 -4.78 -10.74
C LEU A 18 18.13 -3.81 -9.78
N THR A 19 17.60 -3.63 -8.55
CA THR A 19 18.15 -2.69 -7.55
C THR A 19 19.64 -2.90 -7.29
N PRO A 20 20.16 -4.12 -7.07
CA PRO A 20 21.59 -4.32 -6.81
C PRO A 20 22.49 -3.86 -7.97
N TYR A 21 22.02 -4.03 -9.21
CA TYR A 21 22.76 -3.58 -10.41
C TYR A 21 22.77 -2.06 -10.52
N ALA A 22 21.61 -1.43 -10.24
CA ALA A 22 21.50 0.02 -10.21
C ALA A 22 22.40 0.63 -9.13
N ASP A 23 22.41 0.07 -7.93
CA ASP A 23 23.25 0.52 -6.82
C ASP A 23 24.75 0.38 -7.15
N ALA A 24 25.17 -0.74 -7.72
CA ALA A 24 26.56 -0.94 -8.16
C ALA A 24 26.97 0.06 -9.27
N ALA A 25 26.06 0.43 -10.16
CA ALA A 25 26.30 1.43 -11.18
C ALA A 25 26.39 2.85 -10.59
N LYS A 26 25.46 3.20 -9.69
CA LYS A 26 25.49 4.48 -8.95
C LYS A 26 26.80 4.65 -8.16
N ALA A 27 27.26 3.60 -7.50
CA ALA A 27 28.54 3.61 -6.77
C ALA A 27 29.75 3.92 -7.67
N ARG A 28 29.65 3.69 -8.98
CA ARG A 28 30.66 4.05 -10.00
C ARG A 28 30.43 5.45 -10.60
N GLY A 29 29.47 6.23 -10.07
CA GLY A 29 29.14 7.56 -10.58
C GLY A 29 28.25 7.56 -11.84
N ILE A 30 27.68 6.41 -12.22
CA ILE A 30 26.79 6.31 -13.38
C ILE A 30 25.40 6.79 -12.98
N LYS A 31 24.86 7.75 -13.74
CA LYS A 31 23.48 8.21 -13.55
C LYS A 31 22.51 7.13 -14.03
N ILE A 32 21.61 6.69 -13.14
CA ILE A 32 20.57 5.70 -13.44
C ILE A 32 19.20 6.40 -13.47
N TYR A 33 18.41 6.12 -14.49
CA TYR A 33 17.01 6.51 -14.60
C TYR A 33 16.13 5.33 -14.21
N GLU A 34 15.42 5.43 -13.08
CA GLU A 34 14.63 4.34 -12.52
C GLU A 34 13.19 4.38 -13.07
N LEU A 35 13.00 3.89 -14.29
CA LEU A 35 11.67 3.84 -14.93
C LEU A 35 10.79 2.66 -14.45
N ASN A 36 11.34 1.80 -13.60
CA ASN A 36 10.66 0.66 -13.00
C ASN A 36 9.96 0.99 -11.67
N ILE A 37 10.17 2.20 -11.13
CA ILE A 37 9.54 2.66 -9.89
C ILE A 37 8.47 3.69 -10.24
N GLY A 38 7.22 3.39 -9.91
CA GLY A 38 6.09 4.29 -10.10
C GLY A 38 5.95 5.31 -8.96
N ALA A 39 6.98 6.13 -8.73
CA ALA A 39 6.93 7.23 -7.77
C ALA A 39 6.44 8.51 -8.46
N PRO A 40 5.50 9.27 -7.87
CA PRO A 40 5.14 10.58 -8.38
C PRO A 40 6.34 11.54 -8.35
N ASP A 41 6.45 12.38 -9.37
CA ASP A 41 7.47 13.44 -9.50
C ASP A 41 6.89 14.85 -9.34
N ILE A 42 5.61 14.95 -8.98
CA ILE A 42 4.91 16.19 -8.66
C ILE A 42 5.04 16.52 -7.17
N GLU A 43 5.08 17.80 -6.85
CA GLU A 43 5.12 18.25 -5.46
C GLU A 43 3.85 17.87 -4.70
N VAL A 44 4.03 17.48 -3.44
CA VAL A 44 2.91 17.22 -2.53
C VAL A 44 2.24 18.56 -2.20
N PRO A 45 0.89 18.65 -2.25
CA PRO A 45 0.19 19.90 -1.92
C PRO A 45 0.52 20.42 -0.52
N ASP A 46 0.66 21.74 -0.38
CA ASP A 46 1.02 22.39 0.90
C ASP A 46 0.08 22.03 2.04
N VAL A 47 -1.20 21.81 1.76
CA VAL A 47 -2.19 21.39 2.76
C VAL A 47 -1.79 20.13 3.52
N TYR A 48 -1.03 19.25 2.89
CA TYR A 48 -0.49 18.06 3.54
C TYR A 48 0.50 18.44 4.66
N PHE A 49 1.46 19.31 4.36
CA PHE A 49 2.45 19.76 5.34
C PHE A 49 1.83 20.67 6.40
N ASP A 50 0.87 21.52 6.03
CA ASP A 50 0.14 22.38 6.94
C ASP A 50 -0.67 21.62 7.96
N SER A 51 -1.18 20.44 7.61
CA SER A 51 -1.92 19.59 8.53
C SER A 51 -1.10 19.16 9.75
N PHE A 52 0.22 18.99 9.60
CA PHE A 52 1.11 18.62 10.71
C PHE A 52 1.40 19.77 11.67
N LYS A 53 1.32 21.02 11.21
CA LYS A 53 1.56 22.21 12.06
C LYS A 53 0.52 22.33 13.18
N ASN A 54 -0.66 21.76 12.98
CA ASN A 54 -1.80 21.84 13.90
C ASN A 54 -1.96 20.61 14.81
N VAL A 55 -1.03 19.65 14.73
CA VAL A 55 -1.06 18.47 15.60
C VAL A 55 -0.76 18.88 17.04
N LYS A 56 -1.74 18.69 17.92
CA LYS A 56 -1.57 18.98 19.36
C LYS A 56 -0.57 18.00 19.97
N LYS A 57 0.38 18.53 20.74
CA LYS A 57 1.26 17.69 21.56
C LYS A 57 0.46 17.06 22.69
N GLY A 58 0.62 15.75 22.87
CA GLY A 58 -0.06 15.00 23.93
C GLY A 58 0.08 13.49 23.73
N PRO A 59 -0.52 12.68 24.61
CA PRO A 59 -0.58 11.24 24.43
C PRO A 59 -1.27 10.90 23.11
N LEU A 60 -0.74 9.92 22.38
CA LEU A 60 -1.39 9.38 21.18
C LEU A 60 -2.20 8.15 21.59
N PRO A 61 -3.53 8.25 21.69
CA PRO A 61 -4.38 7.11 21.99
C PRO A 61 -4.44 6.15 20.80
N TYR A 62 -4.85 4.92 21.06
CA TYR A 62 -5.20 3.99 19.98
C TYR A 62 -6.36 4.55 19.17
N ALA A 63 -6.25 4.43 17.86
CA ALA A 63 -7.37 4.71 16.96
C ALA A 63 -8.45 3.61 17.07
N HIS A 64 -9.65 3.92 16.60
CA HIS A 64 -10.70 2.90 16.42
C HIS A 64 -10.20 1.79 15.48
N ALA A 65 -10.62 0.54 15.68
CA ALA A 65 -10.18 -0.61 14.89
C ALA A 65 -10.39 -0.44 13.37
N GLN A 66 -11.43 0.28 12.95
CA GLN A 66 -11.68 0.63 11.55
C GLN A 66 -10.92 1.87 11.08
N GLY A 67 -10.17 2.55 11.93
CA GLY A 67 -9.55 3.84 11.68
C GLY A 67 -10.39 5.03 12.16
N LEU A 68 -9.79 6.23 12.06
CA LEU A 68 -10.44 7.47 12.51
C LEU A 68 -11.74 7.73 11.73
N VAL A 69 -12.79 8.14 12.46
CA VAL A 69 -14.12 8.38 11.89
C VAL A 69 -14.06 9.46 10.82
N GLU A 70 -13.36 10.53 11.09
CA GLU A 70 -13.20 11.67 10.18
C GLU A 70 -12.55 11.25 8.85
N LEU A 71 -11.55 10.36 8.92
CA LEU A 71 -10.91 9.83 7.71
C LEU A 71 -11.84 8.91 6.92
N ARG A 72 -12.62 8.07 7.61
CA ARG A 72 -13.60 7.19 6.96
C ARG A 72 -14.72 7.99 6.28
N GLU A 73 -15.22 9.04 6.92
CA GLU A 73 -16.21 9.95 6.36
C GLU A 73 -15.68 10.69 5.12
N ALA A 74 -14.45 11.21 5.22
CA ALA A 74 -13.79 11.86 4.08
C ALA A 74 -13.58 10.89 2.91
N THR A 75 -13.22 9.64 3.20
CA THR A 75 -13.05 8.58 2.20
C THR A 75 -14.39 8.20 1.56
N ALA A 76 -15.45 8.06 2.33
CA ALA A 76 -16.80 7.81 1.81
C ALA A 76 -17.24 8.94 0.85
N LYS A 77 -17.03 10.19 1.25
CA LYS A 77 -17.32 11.36 0.40
C LYS A 77 -16.50 11.37 -0.89
N TYR A 78 -15.22 11.00 -0.82
CA TYR A 78 -14.34 10.89 -1.98
C TYR A 78 -14.88 9.88 -3.00
N TYR A 79 -15.29 8.69 -2.56
CA TYR A 79 -15.85 7.66 -3.42
C TYR A 79 -17.23 8.04 -3.96
N LYS A 80 -18.07 8.63 -3.13
CA LYS A 80 -19.40 9.12 -3.56
C LYS A 80 -19.31 10.10 -4.72
N ASN A 81 -18.34 11.02 -4.70
CA ASN A 81 -18.09 11.97 -5.79
C ASN A 81 -17.64 11.29 -7.10
N ARG A 82 -17.33 10.00 -7.06
CA ARG A 82 -16.93 9.14 -8.20
C ARG A 82 -18.00 8.11 -8.56
N GLY A 83 -19.21 8.25 -8.00
CA GLY A 83 -20.34 7.38 -8.29
C GLY A 83 -20.34 6.06 -7.50
N ILE A 84 -19.44 5.91 -6.51
CA ILE A 84 -19.37 4.71 -5.67
C ILE A 84 -19.92 5.05 -4.28
N ASN A 85 -21.03 4.42 -3.90
CA ASN A 85 -21.71 4.71 -2.64
C ASN A 85 -21.23 3.74 -1.56
N PHE A 86 -20.39 4.25 -0.64
CA PHE A 86 -20.02 3.62 0.62
C PHE A 86 -20.41 4.53 1.78
N ASP A 87 -20.84 3.94 2.89
CA ASP A 87 -20.94 4.64 4.16
C ASP A 87 -19.62 4.53 4.93
N ALA A 88 -19.38 5.44 5.87
CA ALA A 88 -18.17 5.38 6.72
C ALA A 88 -18.04 4.07 7.52
N LYS A 89 -19.15 3.39 7.81
CA LYS A 89 -19.17 2.08 8.47
C LYS A 89 -18.63 0.94 7.60
N ASP A 90 -18.65 1.10 6.29
CA ASP A 90 -18.21 0.09 5.31
C ASP A 90 -16.71 0.21 5.00
N ILE A 91 -16.03 1.20 5.61
CA ILE A 91 -14.64 1.53 5.31
C ILE A 91 -13.74 1.12 6.48
N TYR A 92 -12.67 0.41 6.15
CA TYR A 92 -11.55 0.09 7.04
C TYR A 92 -10.29 0.78 6.54
N ILE A 93 -9.63 1.51 7.42
CA ILE A 93 -8.35 2.16 7.13
C ILE A 93 -7.22 1.20 7.49
N THR A 94 -6.36 0.93 6.54
CA THR A 94 -5.22 0.03 6.67
C THR A 94 -3.90 0.76 6.47
N ASN A 95 -2.81 0.12 6.84
CA ASN A 95 -1.46 0.65 6.63
C ASN A 95 -1.01 0.41 5.17
N GLY A 96 -1.67 1.09 4.25
CA GLY A 96 -1.48 0.96 2.81
C GLY A 96 -2.25 -0.20 2.17
N ALA A 97 -2.19 -0.25 0.84
CA ALA A 97 -2.92 -1.23 0.03
C ALA A 97 -2.50 -2.69 0.28
N SER A 98 -1.24 -2.94 0.64
CA SER A 98 -0.76 -4.30 0.90
C SER A 98 -1.44 -4.93 2.11
N GLU A 99 -1.66 -4.18 3.18
CA GLU A 99 -2.39 -4.66 4.34
C GLU A 99 -3.88 -4.85 4.03
N ALA A 100 -4.46 -3.94 3.22
CA ALA A 100 -5.84 -4.09 2.75
C ALA A 100 -6.03 -5.39 1.96
N LEU A 101 -5.13 -5.70 1.04
CA LEU A 101 -5.16 -6.96 0.27
C LEU A 101 -5.03 -8.18 1.18
N LEU A 102 -4.06 -8.15 2.11
CA LEU A 102 -3.85 -9.24 3.06
C LEU A 102 -5.13 -9.53 3.86
N PHE A 103 -5.73 -8.49 4.45
CA PHE A 103 -6.95 -8.65 5.24
C PHE A 103 -8.13 -9.12 4.39
N THR A 104 -8.25 -8.58 3.16
CA THR A 104 -9.31 -8.98 2.24
C THR A 104 -9.20 -10.47 1.91
N PHE A 105 -8.04 -10.93 1.44
CA PHE A 105 -7.88 -12.33 1.06
C PHE A 105 -8.01 -13.28 2.26
N GLN A 106 -7.47 -12.93 3.41
CA GLN A 106 -7.65 -13.72 4.64
C GLN A 106 -9.10 -13.79 5.12
N THR A 107 -9.94 -12.82 4.72
CA THR A 107 -11.35 -12.79 5.13
C THR A 107 -12.25 -13.56 4.16
N ILE A 108 -11.94 -13.57 2.87
CA ILE A 108 -12.84 -14.09 1.83
C ILE A 108 -12.33 -15.36 1.14
N CYS A 109 -11.07 -15.78 1.37
CA CYS A 109 -10.49 -16.95 0.72
C CYS A 109 -10.04 -17.98 1.74
N ASP A 110 -10.38 -19.23 1.49
CA ASP A 110 -9.85 -20.41 2.17
C ASP A 110 -8.68 -21.02 1.38
N GLU A 111 -8.01 -22.02 1.97
CA GLU A 111 -6.94 -22.75 1.29
C GLU A 111 -7.49 -23.50 0.07
N GLY A 112 -6.95 -23.18 -1.10
CA GLY A 112 -7.39 -23.76 -2.38
C GLY A 112 -8.33 -22.87 -3.19
N ASP A 113 -8.77 -21.74 -2.64
CA ASP A 113 -9.56 -20.77 -3.41
C ASP A 113 -8.69 -20.03 -4.43
N GLU A 114 -9.31 -19.64 -5.52
CA GLU A 114 -8.66 -18.96 -6.64
C GLU A 114 -9.11 -17.51 -6.76
N VAL A 115 -8.15 -16.61 -6.98
CA VAL A 115 -8.40 -15.19 -7.23
C VAL A 115 -8.04 -14.86 -8.67
N LEU A 116 -9.03 -14.46 -9.46
CA LEU A 116 -8.82 -14.03 -10.85
C LEU A 116 -8.34 -12.57 -10.89
N THR A 117 -7.26 -12.33 -11.60
CA THR A 117 -6.73 -10.99 -11.87
C THR A 117 -6.33 -10.81 -13.34
N THR A 118 -6.09 -9.58 -13.76
CA THR A 118 -5.61 -9.26 -15.11
C THR A 118 -4.08 -9.28 -15.16
N ASP A 119 -3.49 -9.63 -16.30
CA ASP A 119 -2.05 -9.51 -16.54
C ASP A 119 -1.79 -8.34 -17.51
N PRO A 120 -0.87 -7.40 -17.22
CA PRO A 120 0.00 -7.32 -16.03
C PRO A 120 -0.75 -6.87 -14.76
N PHE A 121 -0.32 -7.35 -13.59
CA PHE A 121 -0.94 -7.09 -12.30
C PHE A 121 0.06 -6.60 -11.25
N TYR A 122 -0.48 -6.11 -10.13
CA TYR A 122 0.31 -5.69 -8.98
C TYR A 122 0.90 -6.93 -8.26
N THR A 123 2.22 -7.00 -8.17
CA THR A 123 2.94 -8.18 -7.67
C THR A 123 2.53 -8.63 -6.26
N ASN A 124 1.97 -7.74 -5.45
CA ASN A 124 1.51 -8.10 -4.11
C ASN A 124 0.33 -9.08 -4.10
N TYR A 125 -0.42 -9.22 -5.20
CA TYR A 125 -1.44 -10.27 -5.29
C TYR A 125 -0.86 -11.69 -5.16
N MET A 126 0.42 -11.86 -5.49
CA MET A 126 1.12 -13.14 -5.37
C MET A 126 1.78 -13.36 -4.00
N THR A 127 1.86 -12.34 -3.16
CA THR A 127 2.64 -12.37 -1.91
C THR A 127 1.80 -12.33 -0.65
N VAL A 128 0.52 -12.01 -0.75
CA VAL A 128 -0.44 -11.93 0.37
C VAL A 128 -1.22 -13.21 0.55
#